data_07746283c416d86d7637deb92cf43edd
#
_entry.id   07746283c416d86d7637deb92cf43edd
#
_cell.length_a   1.000
_cell.length_b   1.000
_cell.length_c   1.000
_cell.angle_alpha   90.00
_cell.angle_beta   90.00
_cell.angle_gamma   90.00
#
_symmetry.space_group_name_H-M   'P 1'
#
loop_
_entity.id
_entity.type
_entity.pdbx_description
1 polymer ?
#
loop_
_entity_poly.entity_id
_entity_poly.type
_entity_poly.pdbx_seq_one_letter_code
_entity_poly.pdbx_strand_id
1 'polypeptide(L)'
;MDWDRVIYNGTVVNDDGMQRADIYIRDGRVAAVTSERLPGTVGETTDASGRYILPGLIETHVHSRDGRLATGEKEDFRSSTAAAAATGITTVFEMPNCTPTIHSAESLRDLVSVIQPKAHADFCVWGLALGDANLASLPALAEAGCVAFKFFWGYAVDRRDNSLIYNYREGMDNVLPPPDDGQIYRLFRAVKATGKRLGIHAENFSIVRALTQEALAAGAQDYAALLRTRPVSCETSIIDTAIDMAKELSMPLHVLHVGVGDGVEHLRRAKADGVDVTAETCTHYLTFTDRDARRCGAVMKTYPIIRTAADRQAVWQGLADGTLDWVCSDHAPHTCEEKHRSFWDAPAGISGIEGLSPVLLTAVHRGLLTLPRVAAITSANAARTFGLYPRKGVIRPGADADLAIVDMSAAYTFRQEKMYSKAKWSPYDGMSFQGRVVETILRGRTTMRDGRVLPDCFGQFLPVCTK
;
A
#
# COMPACT_ATOMS: atom_id res chain seq x y z
N MET A 1 -13.46 6.95 34.87
CA MET A 1 -12.10 7.41 34.55
C MET A 1 -12.19 8.62 33.63
N ASP A 2 -11.37 9.63 33.89
CA ASP A 2 -11.38 10.84 33.07
C ASP A 2 -10.64 10.61 31.74
N TRP A 3 -9.61 9.73 31.80
CA TRP A 3 -8.80 9.34 30.66
C TRP A 3 -8.67 7.83 30.60
N ASP A 4 -8.93 7.24 29.43
CA ASP A 4 -8.73 5.79 29.22
C ASP A 4 -7.24 5.47 29.25
N ARG A 5 -6.45 6.35 28.63
CA ARG A 5 -4.99 6.21 28.55
C ARG A 5 -4.31 7.57 28.44
N VAL A 6 -3.11 7.67 29.01
CA VAL A 6 -2.21 8.81 28.81
C VAL A 6 -0.82 8.32 28.42
N ILE A 7 -0.26 8.93 27.36
CA ILE A 7 1.12 8.68 26.92
C ILE A 7 1.94 9.91 27.30
N TYR A 8 2.90 9.72 28.19
CA TYR A 8 3.71 10.78 28.75
C TYR A 8 5.09 10.90 28.12
N ASN A 9 5.67 12.12 28.18
CA ASN A 9 7.08 12.42 27.96
C ASN A 9 7.57 12.15 26.51
N GLY A 10 6.70 11.89 25.55
CA GLY A 10 7.07 11.60 24.17
C GLY A 10 7.32 12.85 23.33
N THR A 11 7.93 12.66 22.16
CA THR A 11 7.96 13.67 21.11
C THR A 11 6.89 13.32 20.07
N VAL A 12 5.80 14.07 20.06
CA VAL A 12 4.70 13.93 19.10
C VAL A 12 5.18 14.45 17.75
N VAL A 13 4.97 13.67 16.71
CA VAL A 13 5.35 13.96 15.32
C VAL A 13 4.09 14.03 14.47
N ASN A 14 3.92 15.13 13.73
CA ASN A 14 2.95 15.26 12.65
C ASN A 14 3.69 15.69 11.37
N ASP A 15 2.99 15.75 10.26
CA ASP A 15 3.58 16.17 8.99
C ASP A 15 4.00 17.66 8.95
N ASP A 16 3.44 18.46 9.83
CA ASP A 16 3.75 19.90 10.00
C ASP A 16 4.83 20.19 11.05
N GLY A 17 5.29 19.19 11.81
CA GLY A 17 6.37 19.39 12.77
C GLY A 17 6.39 18.40 13.93
N MET A 18 7.20 18.72 14.93
CA MET A 18 7.38 17.90 16.13
C MET A 18 7.29 18.76 17.38
N GLN A 19 6.70 18.22 18.46
CA GLN A 19 6.65 18.86 19.77
C GLN A 19 6.74 17.83 20.90
N ARG A 20 7.36 18.21 22.02
CA ARG A 20 7.31 17.39 23.23
C ARG A 20 5.97 17.63 23.92
N ALA A 21 5.16 16.57 24.05
CA ALA A 21 3.83 16.67 24.65
C ALA A 21 3.36 15.31 25.17
N ASP A 22 2.42 15.39 26.13
CA ASP A 22 1.65 14.24 26.59
C ASP A 22 0.38 14.11 25.73
N ILE A 23 -0.06 12.87 25.48
CA ILE A 23 -1.28 12.57 24.72
C ILE A 23 -2.30 11.95 25.66
N TYR A 24 -3.45 12.60 25.79
CA TYR A 24 -4.59 12.14 26.60
C TYR A 24 -5.64 11.51 25.67
N ILE A 25 -6.04 10.29 25.98
CA ILE A 25 -6.95 9.48 25.16
C ILE A 25 -8.21 9.19 25.94
N ARG A 26 -9.36 9.40 25.29
CA ARG A 26 -10.69 9.06 25.82
C ARG A 26 -11.59 8.57 24.69
N ASP A 27 -12.35 7.50 24.92
CA ASP A 27 -13.29 6.90 23.96
C ASP A 27 -12.61 6.57 22.62
N GLY A 28 -11.37 6.08 22.70
CA GLY A 28 -10.59 5.71 21.50
C GLY A 28 -10.08 6.88 20.67
N ARG A 29 -10.21 8.13 21.14
CA ARG A 29 -9.80 9.35 20.45
C ARG A 29 -8.77 10.12 21.24
N VAL A 30 -7.96 10.89 20.54
CA VAL A 30 -7.11 11.90 21.14
C VAL A 30 -8.00 13.00 21.72
N ALA A 31 -7.99 13.14 23.03
CA ALA A 31 -8.74 14.16 23.74
C ALA A 31 -7.92 15.45 23.92
N ALA A 32 -6.62 15.33 24.21
CA ALA A 32 -5.71 16.47 24.31
C ALA A 32 -4.28 16.07 23.91
N VAL A 33 -3.53 17.06 23.41
CA VAL A 33 -2.07 17.00 23.22
C VAL A 33 -1.51 18.25 23.87
N THR A 34 -0.74 18.10 24.96
CA THR A 34 -0.28 19.24 25.76
C THR A 34 1.02 18.92 26.50
N SER A 35 1.83 19.94 26.75
CA SER A 35 3.01 19.85 27.59
C SER A 35 2.69 19.92 29.09
N GLU A 36 1.47 20.33 29.44
CA GLU A 36 1.01 20.44 30.80
C GLU A 36 0.29 19.18 31.28
N ARG A 37 0.54 18.72 32.50
CA ARG A 37 -0.19 17.60 33.09
C ARG A 37 -1.62 17.98 33.41
N LEU A 38 -2.57 17.30 32.71
CA LEU A 38 -3.98 17.49 33.03
C LEU A 38 -4.39 16.65 34.23
N PRO A 39 -5.27 17.21 35.09
CA PRO A 39 -5.83 16.46 36.22
C PRO A 39 -6.78 15.38 35.75
N GLY A 40 -7.01 14.39 36.60
CA GLY A 40 -8.00 13.33 36.38
C GLY A 40 -7.43 11.95 36.66
N THR A 41 -8.33 10.98 36.71
CA THR A 41 -8.01 9.55 36.88
C THR A 41 -7.69 8.93 35.54
N VAL A 42 -6.64 8.09 35.48
CA VAL A 42 -6.12 7.48 34.27
C VAL A 42 -6.23 5.96 34.35
N GLY A 43 -6.73 5.32 33.29
CA GLY A 43 -6.86 3.87 33.21
C GLY A 43 -5.53 3.18 32.91
N GLU A 44 -4.85 3.60 31.85
CA GLU A 44 -3.54 3.07 31.44
C GLU A 44 -2.54 4.22 31.24
N THR A 45 -1.29 4.00 31.57
CA THR A 45 -0.21 4.95 31.31
C THR A 45 0.90 4.32 30.48
N THR A 46 1.49 5.12 29.59
CA THR A 46 2.68 4.74 28.81
C THR A 46 3.73 5.83 28.99
N ASP A 47 4.93 5.47 29.40
CA ASP A 47 6.08 6.39 29.37
C ASP A 47 6.80 6.27 28.00
N ALA A 48 6.76 7.34 27.23
CA ALA A 48 7.42 7.46 25.92
C ALA A 48 8.69 8.32 26.00
N SER A 49 9.35 8.39 27.16
CA SER A 49 10.60 9.13 27.33
C SER A 49 11.64 8.67 26.29
N GLY A 50 12.23 9.64 25.58
CA GLY A 50 13.22 9.38 24.52
C GLY A 50 12.66 8.78 23.24
N ARG A 51 11.34 8.64 23.11
CA ARG A 51 10.67 8.06 21.94
C ARG A 51 9.90 9.10 21.15
N TYR A 52 9.64 8.77 19.90
CA TYR A 52 8.81 9.55 18.99
C TYR A 52 7.45 8.88 18.81
N ILE A 53 6.39 9.67 18.73
CA ILE A 53 5.02 9.19 18.55
C ILE A 53 4.52 9.73 17.21
N LEU A 54 4.38 8.85 16.24
CA LEU A 54 3.84 9.15 14.91
C LEU A 54 2.35 8.84 14.87
N PRO A 55 1.56 9.47 13.98
CA PRO A 55 0.25 8.96 13.65
C PRO A 55 0.37 7.52 13.18
N GLY A 56 -0.60 6.69 13.50
CA GLY A 56 -0.64 5.33 12.97
C GLY A 56 -0.48 5.33 11.45
N LEU A 57 0.40 4.48 10.93
CA LEU A 57 0.71 4.41 9.52
C LEU A 57 -0.50 3.89 8.75
N ILE A 58 -0.65 4.36 7.51
CA ILE A 58 -1.67 3.94 6.55
C ILE A 58 -0.97 3.24 5.39
N GLU A 59 -1.24 1.96 5.23
CA GLU A 59 -0.74 1.14 4.13
C GLU A 59 -1.82 1.03 3.05
N THR A 60 -1.58 1.63 1.90
CA THR A 60 -2.59 1.81 0.85
C THR A 60 -2.68 0.65 -0.14
N HIS A 61 -1.77 -0.34 -0.05
CA HIS A 61 -1.60 -1.35 -1.09
C HIS A 61 -1.27 -2.74 -0.53
N VAL A 62 -2.30 -3.49 -0.13
CA VAL A 62 -2.16 -4.82 0.46
C VAL A 62 -2.97 -5.85 -0.31
N HIS A 63 -2.37 -6.97 -0.63
CA HIS A 63 -3.02 -8.15 -1.21
C HIS A 63 -3.05 -9.27 -0.17
N SER A 64 -3.98 -9.23 0.77
CA SER A 64 -4.15 -10.28 1.78
C SER A 64 -4.67 -11.61 1.21
N ARG A 65 -5.15 -11.59 -0.05
CA ARG A 65 -5.63 -12.77 -0.77
C ARG A 65 -6.71 -13.55 -0.01
N ASP A 66 -7.47 -12.85 0.84
CA ASP A 66 -8.56 -13.43 1.63
C ASP A 66 -9.90 -13.28 0.91
N GLY A 67 -10.94 -13.85 1.47
CA GLY A 67 -12.31 -13.84 0.96
C GLY A 67 -13.01 -15.17 1.21
N ARG A 68 -14.28 -15.23 0.89
CA ARG A 68 -15.12 -16.42 1.18
C ARG A 68 -14.61 -17.71 0.53
N LEU A 69 -13.99 -17.62 -0.64
CA LEU A 69 -13.48 -18.75 -1.42
C LEU A 69 -11.95 -18.88 -1.37
N ALA A 70 -11.29 -18.05 -0.56
CA ALA A 70 -9.83 -18.09 -0.43
C ALA A 70 -9.39 -19.32 0.36
N THR A 71 -8.30 -19.97 -0.08
CA THR A 71 -7.71 -21.12 0.63
C THR A 71 -6.90 -20.69 1.86
N GLY A 72 -6.46 -19.44 1.91
CA GLY A 72 -5.63 -18.88 2.99
C GLY A 72 -4.20 -19.43 3.04
N GLU A 73 -3.76 -20.15 2.01
CA GLU A 73 -2.41 -20.75 1.97
C GLU A 73 -1.30 -19.70 1.84
N LYS A 74 -1.50 -18.70 0.96
CA LYS A 74 -0.49 -17.67 0.69
C LYS A 74 -0.46 -16.59 1.78
N GLU A 75 -1.63 -16.17 2.19
CA GLU A 75 -1.86 -15.14 3.19
C GLU A 75 -3.33 -15.18 3.62
N ASP A 76 -3.68 -14.47 4.68
CA ASP A 76 -5.03 -14.10 5.04
C ASP A 76 -5.06 -12.71 5.72
N PHE A 77 -6.24 -12.19 5.96
CA PHE A 77 -6.39 -10.85 6.52
C PHE A 77 -5.92 -10.76 7.98
N ARG A 78 -5.96 -11.86 8.72
CA ARG A 78 -5.43 -11.91 10.10
C ARG A 78 -3.91 -11.73 10.10
N SER A 79 -3.21 -12.52 9.29
CA SER A 79 -1.76 -12.51 9.24
C SER A 79 -1.21 -11.23 8.59
N SER A 80 -1.82 -10.74 7.51
CA SER A 80 -1.41 -9.48 6.87
C SER A 80 -1.62 -8.28 7.78
N THR A 81 -2.75 -8.20 8.52
CA THR A 81 -3.00 -7.11 9.46
C THR A 81 -2.21 -7.25 10.77
N ALA A 82 -1.85 -8.47 11.18
CA ALA A 82 -0.88 -8.67 12.25
C ALA A 82 0.52 -8.18 11.83
N ALA A 83 0.95 -8.48 10.59
CA ALA A 83 2.18 -7.95 10.01
C ALA A 83 2.16 -6.42 9.91
N ALA A 84 1.02 -5.84 9.55
CA ALA A 84 0.80 -4.40 9.59
C ALA A 84 0.98 -3.83 11.00
N ALA A 85 0.28 -4.37 11.98
CA ALA A 85 0.37 -3.93 13.38
C ALA A 85 1.80 -4.03 13.92
N ALA A 86 2.58 -5.06 13.54
CA ALA A 86 3.98 -5.24 13.94
C ALA A 86 4.89 -4.08 13.52
N THR A 87 4.48 -3.26 12.54
CA THR A 87 5.27 -2.18 11.94
C THR A 87 4.66 -0.79 12.10
N GLY A 88 3.65 -0.63 12.97
CA GLY A 88 3.05 0.68 13.25
C GLY A 88 1.88 1.04 12.35
N ILE A 89 1.47 0.15 11.45
CA ILE A 89 0.34 0.37 10.56
C ILE A 89 -0.96 0.12 11.33
N THR A 90 -1.84 1.10 11.33
CA THR A 90 -3.14 1.06 12.00
C THR A 90 -4.31 1.05 11.01
N THR A 91 -4.03 1.32 9.74
CA THR A 91 -5.04 1.29 8.68
C THR A 91 -4.44 0.67 7.42
N VAL A 92 -5.13 -0.31 6.83
CA VAL A 92 -4.73 -0.95 5.58
C VAL A 92 -5.80 -0.77 4.51
N PHE A 93 -5.39 -0.67 3.25
CA PHE A 93 -6.31 -0.69 2.11
C PHE A 93 -6.12 -2.01 1.36
N GLU A 94 -7.12 -2.87 1.48
CA GLU A 94 -7.14 -4.16 0.80
C GLU A 94 -7.39 -3.98 -0.68
N MET A 95 -6.55 -4.59 -1.50
CA MET A 95 -6.68 -4.59 -2.96
C MET A 95 -7.82 -5.50 -3.45
N PRO A 96 -8.48 -5.14 -4.56
CA PRO A 96 -9.75 -5.75 -4.91
C PRO A 96 -9.65 -7.14 -5.58
N ASN A 97 -8.44 -7.65 -5.83
CA ASN A 97 -8.22 -8.99 -6.39
C ASN A 97 -8.21 -10.08 -5.31
N CYS A 98 -9.20 -9.99 -4.41
CA CYS A 98 -9.56 -11.01 -3.44
C CYS A 98 -10.21 -12.23 -4.11
N THR A 99 -10.65 -13.21 -3.33
CA THR A 99 -11.34 -14.40 -3.86
C THR A 99 -12.69 -14.60 -3.15
N PRO A 100 -13.82 -14.16 -3.75
CA PRO A 100 -13.99 -13.50 -5.06
C PRO A 100 -13.44 -12.07 -5.12
N THR A 101 -13.29 -11.55 -6.35
CA THR A 101 -12.88 -10.16 -6.60
C THR A 101 -13.95 -9.15 -6.20
N ILE A 102 -13.53 -7.92 -5.87
CA ILE A 102 -14.43 -6.86 -5.39
C ILE A 102 -14.90 -5.99 -6.56
N HIS A 103 -15.86 -6.48 -7.31
CA HIS A 103 -16.35 -5.86 -8.55
C HIS A 103 -17.81 -5.35 -8.45
N SER A 104 -18.46 -5.53 -7.30
CA SER A 104 -19.82 -5.08 -7.02
C SER A 104 -20.01 -4.71 -5.55
N ALA A 105 -21.09 -4.00 -5.22
CA ALA A 105 -21.46 -3.67 -3.84
C ALA A 105 -21.71 -4.93 -2.99
N GLU A 106 -22.21 -6.01 -3.58
CA GLU A 106 -22.43 -7.28 -2.91
C GLU A 106 -21.08 -7.94 -2.53
N SER A 107 -20.15 -8.05 -3.49
CA SER A 107 -18.82 -8.63 -3.23
C SER A 107 -18.02 -7.83 -2.20
N LEU A 108 -18.20 -6.49 -2.14
CA LEU A 108 -17.60 -5.67 -1.08
C LEU A 108 -18.17 -6.01 0.30
N ARG A 109 -19.50 -6.05 0.43
CA ARG A 109 -20.15 -6.39 1.71
C ARG A 109 -19.80 -7.81 2.17
N ASP A 110 -19.76 -8.75 1.23
CA ASP A 110 -19.36 -10.12 1.50
C ASP A 110 -17.92 -10.19 2.02
N LEU A 111 -16.96 -9.55 1.34
CA LEU A 111 -15.58 -9.50 1.81
C LEU A 111 -15.50 -8.91 3.22
N VAL A 112 -16.10 -7.75 3.46
CA VAL A 112 -16.09 -7.07 4.76
C VAL A 112 -16.57 -8.01 5.86
N SER A 113 -17.65 -8.77 5.63
CA SER A 113 -18.18 -9.72 6.60
C SER A 113 -17.20 -10.84 6.97
N VAL A 114 -16.35 -11.25 6.02
CA VAL A 114 -15.36 -12.32 6.18
C VAL A 114 -14.09 -11.82 6.88
N ILE A 115 -13.61 -10.61 6.53
CA ILE A 115 -12.30 -10.14 6.97
C ILE A 115 -12.34 -9.30 8.25
N GLN A 116 -13.42 -8.57 8.52
CA GLN A 116 -13.51 -7.71 9.71
C GLN A 116 -13.25 -8.45 11.04
N PRO A 117 -13.77 -9.68 11.28
CA PRO A 117 -13.49 -10.40 12.52
C PRO A 117 -12.01 -10.83 12.68
N LYS A 118 -11.21 -10.71 11.62
CA LYS A 118 -9.79 -11.08 11.59
C LYS A 118 -8.86 -9.88 11.73
N ALA A 119 -9.38 -8.65 11.71
CA ALA A 119 -8.62 -7.43 11.51
C ALA A 119 -7.88 -6.95 12.76
N HIS A 120 -6.56 -6.87 12.72
CA HIS A 120 -5.72 -6.19 13.73
C HIS A 120 -5.54 -4.68 13.47
N ALA A 121 -5.93 -4.20 12.29
CA ALA A 121 -5.92 -2.80 11.90
C ALA A 121 -7.29 -2.41 11.32
N ASP A 122 -7.64 -1.13 11.34
CA ASP A 122 -8.77 -0.63 10.57
C ASP A 122 -8.49 -0.78 9.07
N PHE A 123 -9.53 -0.83 8.24
CA PHE A 123 -9.30 -1.08 6.82
C PHE A 123 -10.29 -0.38 5.89
N CYS A 124 -9.80 -0.03 4.73
CA CYS A 124 -10.56 0.30 3.55
C CYS A 124 -10.45 -0.82 2.51
N VAL A 125 -11.30 -0.80 1.49
CA VAL A 125 -11.25 -1.76 0.38
C VAL A 125 -11.31 -1.01 -0.94
N TRP A 126 -10.43 -1.34 -1.87
CA TRP A 126 -10.49 -0.89 -3.25
C TRP A 126 -11.62 -1.61 -4.00
N GLY A 127 -12.32 -0.90 -4.88
CA GLY A 127 -13.23 -1.50 -5.86
C GLY A 127 -12.47 -1.88 -7.13
N LEU A 128 -12.79 -3.02 -7.74
CA LEU A 128 -12.19 -3.45 -9.00
C LEU A 128 -12.95 -2.85 -10.19
N ALA A 129 -12.23 -2.17 -11.06
CA ALA A 129 -12.73 -1.68 -12.34
C ALA A 129 -12.25 -2.61 -13.46
N LEU A 130 -13.20 -3.19 -14.21
CA LEU A 130 -12.97 -4.27 -15.18
C LEU A 130 -13.30 -3.88 -16.63
N GLY A 131 -13.28 -2.58 -16.94
CA GLY A 131 -13.78 -2.11 -18.24
C GLY A 131 -15.25 -2.39 -18.40
N ASP A 132 -15.68 -2.72 -19.62
CA ASP A 132 -17.10 -2.96 -19.94
C ASP A 132 -17.74 -4.07 -19.11
N ALA A 133 -16.97 -4.93 -18.46
CA ALA A 133 -17.49 -6.04 -17.66
C ALA A 133 -18.28 -5.61 -16.42
N ASN A 134 -17.98 -4.43 -15.83
CA ASN A 134 -18.66 -3.99 -14.61
C ASN A 134 -18.97 -2.49 -14.52
N LEU A 135 -18.98 -1.74 -15.64
CA LEU A 135 -19.26 -0.30 -15.62
C LEU A 135 -20.58 0.03 -14.88
N ALA A 136 -21.62 -0.77 -15.09
CA ALA A 136 -22.92 -0.58 -14.46
C ALA A 136 -22.91 -0.77 -12.94
N SER A 137 -21.93 -1.50 -12.39
CA SER A 137 -21.83 -1.79 -10.97
C SER A 137 -21.03 -0.74 -10.19
N LEU A 138 -20.25 0.12 -10.88
CA LEU A 138 -19.33 1.07 -10.23
C LEU A 138 -20.07 2.08 -9.32
N PRO A 139 -21.22 2.68 -9.70
CA PRO A 139 -21.93 3.59 -8.81
C PRO A 139 -22.35 2.93 -7.49
N ALA A 140 -22.97 1.75 -7.55
CA ALA A 140 -23.40 1.03 -6.35
C ALA A 140 -22.21 0.58 -5.48
N LEU A 141 -21.08 0.23 -6.10
CA LEU A 141 -19.86 -0.12 -5.39
C LEU A 141 -19.25 1.10 -4.70
N ALA A 142 -19.30 2.28 -5.32
CA ALA A 142 -18.86 3.54 -4.71
C ALA A 142 -19.73 3.91 -3.50
N GLU A 143 -21.06 3.78 -3.61
CA GLU A 143 -22.02 4.02 -2.52
C GLU A 143 -21.86 3.01 -1.38
N ALA A 144 -21.46 1.78 -1.67
CA ALA A 144 -21.16 0.77 -0.65
C ALA A 144 -19.89 1.11 0.16
N GLY A 145 -19.13 2.14 -0.23
CA GLY A 145 -18.04 2.70 0.54
C GLY A 145 -16.66 2.20 0.16
N CYS A 146 -16.43 1.69 -1.06
CA CYS A 146 -15.07 1.43 -1.51
C CYS A 146 -14.26 2.74 -1.48
N VAL A 147 -12.96 2.64 -1.15
CA VAL A 147 -12.11 3.83 -0.98
C VAL A 147 -11.82 4.54 -2.30
N ALA A 148 -11.57 3.78 -3.35
CA ALA A 148 -11.26 4.20 -4.70
C ALA A 148 -11.43 3.00 -5.64
N PHE A 149 -11.25 3.19 -6.95
CA PHE A 149 -11.24 2.10 -7.91
C PHE A 149 -9.81 1.74 -8.33
N LYS A 150 -9.53 0.45 -8.46
CA LYS A 150 -8.29 -0.10 -9.01
C LYS A 150 -8.55 -0.62 -10.41
N PHE A 151 -7.73 -0.22 -11.36
CA PHE A 151 -7.67 -0.77 -12.71
C PHE A 151 -6.29 -1.38 -12.98
N PHE A 152 -6.28 -2.62 -13.44
CA PHE A 152 -5.07 -3.31 -13.87
C PHE A 152 -4.94 -3.15 -15.38
N TRP A 153 -4.20 -2.13 -15.81
CA TRP A 153 -4.03 -1.83 -17.23
C TRP A 153 -3.32 -2.97 -17.96
N GLY A 154 -4.00 -3.51 -18.98
CA GLY A 154 -3.44 -4.56 -19.79
C GLY A 154 -3.67 -5.99 -19.29
N TYR A 155 -4.41 -6.21 -18.20
CA TYR A 155 -4.77 -7.55 -17.75
C TYR A 155 -6.12 -7.99 -18.34
N ALA A 156 -6.21 -9.29 -18.65
CA ALA A 156 -7.46 -9.94 -19.05
C ALA A 156 -8.26 -10.39 -17.82
N VAL A 157 -9.51 -10.76 -18.04
CA VAL A 157 -10.47 -11.14 -16.99
C VAL A 157 -11.13 -12.47 -17.32
N ASP A 158 -11.18 -13.40 -16.38
CA ASP A 158 -11.99 -14.62 -16.49
C ASP A 158 -13.47 -14.27 -16.37
N ARG A 159 -14.30 -14.66 -17.35
CA ARG A 159 -15.74 -14.37 -17.38
C ARG A 159 -16.53 -15.10 -16.31
N ARG A 160 -15.98 -16.17 -15.72
CA ARG A 160 -16.67 -17.02 -14.75
C ARG A 160 -16.73 -16.40 -13.35
N ASP A 161 -15.64 -15.75 -12.94
CA ASP A 161 -15.47 -15.26 -11.56
C ASP A 161 -14.87 -13.85 -11.47
N ASN A 162 -14.66 -13.18 -12.61
CA ASN A 162 -14.03 -11.85 -12.71
C ASN A 162 -12.58 -11.81 -12.17
N SER A 163 -11.89 -12.96 -12.07
CA SER A 163 -10.50 -12.99 -11.66
C SER A 163 -9.58 -12.45 -12.75
N LEU A 164 -8.45 -11.88 -12.31
CA LEU A 164 -7.46 -11.31 -13.22
C LEU A 164 -6.56 -12.38 -13.80
N ILE A 165 -6.34 -12.31 -15.11
CA ILE A 165 -5.45 -13.21 -15.85
C ILE A 165 -4.17 -12.47 -16.22
N TYR A 166 -3.08 -12.83 -15.55
CA TYR A 166 -1.77 -12.20 -15.69
C TYR A 166 -0.98 -12.66 -16.93
N ASN A 167 -1.29 -13.84 -17.45
CA ASN A 167 -0.58 -14.47 -18.58
C ASN A 167 -1.52 -14.71 -19.76
N TYR A 168 -2.30 -13.69 -20.12
CA TYR A 168 -3.26 -13.78 -21.22
C TYR A 168 -2.60 -14.17 -22.53
N ARG A 169 -3.23 -15.09 -23.23
CA ARG A 169 -2.91 -15.46 -24.62
C ARG A 169 -4.18 -15.37 -25.45
N GLU A 170 -4.04 -14.90 -26.67
CA GLU A 170 -5.13 -14.84 -27.62
C GLU A 170 -5.72 -16.25 -27.85
N GLY A 171 -7.04 -16.36 -27.90
CA GLY A 171 -7.75 -17.63 -28.05
C GLY A 171 -8.02 -18.41 -26.76
N MET A 172 -7.72 -17.84 -25.57
CA MET A 172 -8.12 -18.45 -24.30
C MET A 172 -9.64 -18.45 -24.14
N ASP A 173 -10.23 -19.61 -23.79
CA ASP A 173 -11.66 -19.75 -23.56
C ASP A 173 -12.12 -19.02 -22.28
N ASN A 174 -13.35 -18.49 -22.32
CA ASN A 174 -13.99 -17.78 -21.19
C ASN A 174 -13.23 -16.55 -20.68
N VAL A 175 -12.42 -15.93 -21.52
CA VAL A 175 -11.62 -14.76 -21.15
C VAL A 175 -12.11 -13.51 -21.88
N LEU A 176 -12.22 -12.42 -21.16
CA LEU A 176 -12.28 -11.07 -21.69
C LEU A 176 -10.83 -10.62 -21.92
N PRO A 177 -10.45 -10.29 -23.17
CA PRO A 177 -9.11 -9.76 -23.43
C PRO A 177 -8.89 -8.45 -22.69
N PRO A 178 -7.62 -8.00 -22.54
CA PRO A 178 -7.35 -6.67 -22.02
C PRO A 178 -8.15 -5.60 -22.77
N PRO A 179 -8.76 -4.63 -22.06
CA PRO A 179 -9.56 -3.58 -22.71
C PRO A 179 -8.73 -2.76 -23.69
N ASP A 180 -9.35 -2.36 -24.81
CA ASP A 180 -8.77 -1.36 -25.72
C ASP A 180 -8.91 0.07 -25.16
N ASP A 181 -8.23 1.04 -25.82
CA ASP A 181 -8.21 2.43 -25.36
C ASP A 181 -9.61 3.07 -25.32
N GLY A 182 -10.52 2.68 -26.22
CA GLY A 182 -11.91 3.15 -26.21
C GLY A 182 -12.69 2.62 -25.02
N GLN A 183 -12.47 1.37 -24.61
CA GLN A 183 -13.05 0.75 -23.43
C GLN A 183 -12.47 1.39 -22.16
N ILE A 184 -11.16 1.65 -22.14
CA ILE A 184 -10.49 2.34 -21.03
C ILE A 184 -11.02 3.76 -20.87
N TYR A 185 -11.19 4.50 -21.96
CA TYR A 185 -11.76 5.85 -21.92
C TYR A 185 -13.20 5.85 -21.34
N ARG A 186 -14.03 4.87 -21.71
CA ARG A 186 -15.36 4.69 -21.10
C ARG A 186 -15.27 4.40 -19.61
N LEU A 187 -14.30 3.57 -19.20
CA LEU A 187 -14.03 3.29 -17.78
C LEU A 187 -13.69 4.56 -17.00
N PHE A 188 -12.77 5.38 -17.53
CA PHE A 188 -12.39 6.67 -16.91
C PHE A 188 -13.63 7.56 -16.69
N ARG A 189 -14.49 7.70 -17.69
CA ARG A 189 -15.75 8.44 -17.58
C ARG A 189 -16.69 7.87 -16.52
N ALA A 190 -16.82 6.55 -16.47
CA ALA A 190 -17.69 5.89 -15.50
C ALA A 190 -17.17 6.05 -14.06
N VAL A 191 -15.87 5.93 -13.83
CA VAL A 191 -15.27 6.16 -12.51
C VAL A 191 -15.40 7.63 -12.12
N LYS A 192 -15.13 8.58 -13.03
CA LYS A 192 -15.37 10.01 -12.77
C LYS A 192 -16.79 10.28 -12.28
N ALA A 193 -17.80 9.68 -12.90
CA ALA A 193 -19.20 9.88 -12.52
C ALA A 193 -19.50 9.44 -11.07
N THR A 194 -18.68 8.57 -10.46
CA THR A 194 -18.81 8.17 -9.06
C THR A 194 -18.17 9.15 -8.08
N GLY A 195 -17.39 10.12 -8.54
CA GLY A 195 -16.60 11.01 -7.70
C GLY A 195 -15.38 10.36 -7.02
N LYS A 196 -15.08 9.10 -7.33
CA LYS A 196 -13.93 8.36 -6.79
C LYS A 196 -12.68 8.55 -7.63
N ARG A 197 -11.52 8.38 -6.99
CA ARG A 197 -10.21 8.31 -7.64
C ARG A 197 -10.01 6.97 -8.35
N LEU A 198 -9.36 6.96 -9.51
CA LEU A 198 -8.93 5.75 -10.20
C LEU A 198 -7.45 5.49 -9.93
N GLY A 199 -7.13 4.38 -9.30
CA GLY A 199 -5.77 3.86 -9.18
C GLY A 199 -5.44 2.92 -10.34
N ILE A 200 -4.30 3.12 -10.98
CA ILE A 200 -3.88 2.29 -12.12
C ILE A 200 -2.57 1.55 -11.85
N HIS A 201 -2.54 0.26 -12.21
CA HIS A 201 -1.31 -0.45 -12.49
C HIS A 201 -0.90 -0.10 -13.92
N ALA A 202 0.21 0.59 -14.11
CA ALA A 202 0.57 1.21 -15.38
C ALA A 202 1.65 0.40 -16.12
N GLU A 203 1.25 -0.64 -16.86
CA GLU A 203 2.14 -1.37 -17.76
C GLU A 203 1.48 -1.60 -19.14
N ASN A 204 2.21 -1.33 -20.21
CA ASN A 204 1.76 -1.54 -21.60
C ASN A 204 1.83 -3.03 -21.96
N PHE A 205 0.68 -3.69 -21.87
CA PHE A 205 0.57 -5.11 -22.11
C PHE A 205 1.04 -5.55 -23.50
N SER A 206 0.78 -4.74 -24.54
CA SER A 206 1.16 -5.11 -25.92
C SER A 206 2.67 -5.20 -26.07
N ILE A 207 3.42 -4.26 -25.48
CA ILE A 207 4.88 -4.30 -25.44
C ILE A 207 5.37 -5.49 -24.61
N VAL A 208 4.84 -5.65 -23.40
CA VAL A 208 5.21 -6.75 -22.49
C VAL A 208 4.98 -8.10 -23.15
N ARG A 209 3.82 -8.29 -23.82
CA ARG A 209 3.48 -9.54 -24.51
C ARG A 209 4.46 -9.86 -25.62
N ALA A 210 4.70 -8.91 -26.52
CA ALA A 210 5.58 -9.09 -27.67
C ALA A 210 7.00 -9.48 -27.21
N LEU A 211 7.58 -8.68 -26.31
CA LEU A 211 8.95 -8.90 -25.85
C LEU A 211 9.08 -10.16 -24.96
N THR A 212 8.01 -10.55 -24.24
CA THR A 212 8.00 -11.82 -23.49
C THR A 212 8.01 -13.02 -24.43
N GLN A 213 7.24 -12.96 -25.54
CA GLN A 213 7.27 -14.03 -26.56
C GLN A 213 8.66 -14.18 -27.19
N GLU A 214 9.32 -13.07 -27.50
CA GLU A 214 10.71 -13.07 -28.02
C GLU A 214 11.69 -13.69 -27.00
N ALA A 215 11.59 -13.29 -25.73
CA ALA A 215 12.46 -13.80 -24.67
C ALA A 215 12.27 -15.32 -24.45
N LEU A 216 11.02 -15.79 -24.47
CA LEU A 216 10.70 -17.23 -24.37
C LEU A 216 11.22 -18.01 -25.56
N ALA A 217 11.04 -17.50 -26.79
CA ALA A 217 11.55 -18.12 -28.02
C ALA A 217 13.09 -18.22 -27.99
N ALA A 218 13.77 -17.24 -27.38
CA ALA A 218 15.22 -17.25 -27.20
C ALA A 218 15.70 -18.14 -26.03
N GLY A 219 14.80 -18.80 -25.29
CA GLY A 219 15.12 -19.66 -24.15
C GLY A 219 15.67 -18.89 -22.93
N ALA A 220 15.48 -17.58 -22.86
CA ALA A 220 16.01 -16.76 -21.77
C ALA A 220 15.16 -16.94 -20.50
N GLN A 221 15.83 -17.18 -19.34
CA GLN A 221 15.18 -17.53 -18.06
C GLN A 221 15.82 -16.82 -16.86
N ASP A 222 16.09 -15.54 -16.99
CA ASP A 222 16.74 -14.76 -15.95
C ASP A 222 16.12 -13.36 -15.77
N TYR A 223 16.52 -12.67 -14.73
CA TYR A 223 16.05 -11.30 -14.45
C TYR A 223 16.48 -10.32 -15.56
N ALA A 224 17.59 -10.56 -16.24
CA ALA A 224 18.01 -9.71 -17.35
C ALA A 224 17.05 -9.83 -18.56
N ALA A 225 16.53 -11.03 -18.79
CA ALA A 225 15.47 -11.23 -19.77
C ALA A 225 14.20 -10.49 -19.37
N LEU A 226 13.79 -10.57 -18.10
CA LEU A 226 12.62 -9.86 -17.59
C LEU A 226 12.75 -8.34 -17.78
N LEU A 227 13.92 -7.76 -17.49
CA LEU A 227 14.18 -6.34 -17.74
C LEU A 227 13.98 -5.96 -19.22
N ARG A 228 14.43 -6.81 -20.16
CA ARG A 228 14.23 -6.56 -21.59
C ARG A 228 12.77 -6.65 -22.02
N THR A 229 11.96 -7.47 -21.35
CA THR A 229 10.52 -7.58 -21.67
C THR A 229 9.68 -6.42 -21.12
N ARG A 230 10.26 -5.60 -20.25
CA ARG A 230 9.61 -4.43 -19.64
C ARG A 230 10.51 -3.20 -19.72
N PRO A 231 10.77 -2.68 -20.96
CA PRO A 231 11.49 -1.42 -21.11
C PRO A 231 10.78 -0.28 -20.38
N VAL A 232 11.47 0.82 -20.14
CA VAL A 232 10.94 2.02 -19.47
C VAL A 232 9.62 2.49 -20.09
N SER A 233 9.55 2.44 -21.43
CA SER A 233 8.34 2.80 -22.18
C SER A 233 7.09 1.95 -21.85
N CYS A 234 7.23 0.77 -21.26
CA CYS A 234 6.08 0.00 -20.78
C CYS A 234 5.29 0.75 -19.71
N GLU A 235 5.99 1.39 -18.79
CA GLU A 235 5.35 2.17 -17.71
C GLU A 235 5.01 3.59 -18.18
N THR A 236 5.98 4.30 -18.76
CA THR A 236 5.82 5.72 -19.10
C THR A 236 4.72 5.98 -20.14
N SER A 237 4.57 5.12 -21.15
CA SER A 237 3.51 5.28 -22.15
C SER A 237 2.10 5.19 -21.55
N ILE A 238 1.91 4.34 -20.54
CA ILE A 238 0.62 4.21 -19.86
C ILE A 238 0.41 5.34 -18.86
N ILE A 239 1.46 5.76 -18.14
CA ILE A 239 1.41 6.91 -17.25
C ILE A 239 0.97 8.15 -18.02
N ASP A 240 1.59 8.44 -19.18
CA ASP A 240 1.24 9.59 -20.02
C ASP A 240 -0.19 9.51 -20.55
N THR A 241 -0.57 8.37 -21.11
CA THR A 241 -1.93 8.17 -21.63
C THR A 241 -2.99 8.38 -20.54
N ALA A 242 -2.73 7.86 -19.33
CA ALA A 242 -3.65 8.01 -18.20
C ALA A 242 -3.71 9.47 -17.71
N ILE A 243 -2.58 10.18 -17.68
CA ILE A 243 -2.51 11.60 -17.32
C ILE A 243 -3.32 12.43 -18.32
N ASP A 244 -3.17 12.20 -19.62
CA ASP A 244 -3.90 12.92 -20.67
C ASP A 244 -5.41 12.71 -20.55
N MET A 245 -5.85 11.45 -20.36
CA MET A 245 -7.27 11.13 -20.13
C MET A 245 -7.80 11.79 -18.83
N ALA A 246 -7.03 11.75 -17.75
CA ALA A 246 -7.41 12.34 -16.49
C ALA A 246 -7.51 13.88 -16.58
N LYS A 247 -6.57 14.53 -17.28
CA LYS A 247 -6.56 15.97 -17.55
C LYS A 247 -7.79 16.39 -18.36
N GLU A 248 -8.04 15.73 -19.47
CA GLU A 248 -9.20 16.01 -20.34
C GLU A 248 -10.52 15.86 -19.58
N LEU A 249 -10.67 14.77 -18.85
CA LEU A 249 -11.87 14.47 -18.08
C LEU A 249 -11.95 15.24 -16.75
N SER A 250 -10.92 15.94 -16.31
CA SER A 250 -10.80 16.56 -14.98
C SER A 250 -11.16 15.58 -13.87
N MET A 251 -10.54 14.37 -13.89
CA MET A 251 -10.82 13.32 -12.93
C MET A 251 -9.59 13.03 -12.05
N PRO A 252 -9.80 12.65 -10.77
CA PRO A 252 -8.71 12.31 -9.88
C PRO A 252 -8.08 10.95 -10.26
N LEU A 253 -6.77 10.98 -10.55
CA LEU A 253 -5.98 9.82 -10.93
C LEU A 253 -4.98 9.45 -9.81
N HIS A 254 -4.69 8.17 -9.64
CA HIS A 254 -3.60 7.69 -8.81
C HIS A 254 -2.74 6.68 -9.59
N VAL A 255 -1.44 6.92 -9.66
CA VAL A 255 -0.49 5.98 -10.26
C VAL A 255 0.15 5.16 -9.14
N LEU A 256 -0.11 3.86 -9.17
CA LEU A 256 0.33 2.93 -8.13
C LEU A 256 1.79 2.51 -8.36
N HIS A 257 2.49 2.18 -7.28
CA HIS A 257 3.79 1.50 -7.25
C HIS A 257 4.80 1.97 -8.30
N VAL A 258 5.02 3.29 -8.43
CA VAL A 258 5.97 3.88 -9.40
C VAL A 258 7.40 3.46 -9.05
N GLY A 259 8.06 2.75 -9.97
CA GLY A 259 9.43 2.27 -9.81
C GLY A 259 10.41 2.82 -10.86
N VAL A 260 9.95 3.60 -11.84
CA VAL A 260 10.74 4.12 -12.96
C VAL A 260 11.01 5.62 -12.83
N GLY A 261 12.26 6.02 -13.00
CA GLY A 261 12.67 7.43 -12.84
C GLY A 261 12.00 8.38 -13.81
N ASP A 262 11.87 7.99 -15.08
CA ASP A 262 11.18 8.80 -16.09
C ASP A 262 9.69 8.99 -15.74
N GLY A 263 9.05 7.98 -15.14
CA GLY A 263 7.66 8.09 -14.67
C GLY A 263 7.51 9.14 -13.56
N VAL A 264 8.50 9.26 -12.66
CA VAL A 264 8.53 10.34 -11.66
C VAL A 264 8.56 11.71 -12.32
N GLU A 265 9.35 11.87 -13.39
CA GLU A 265 9.43 13.14 -14.13
C GLU A 265 8.12 13.47 -14.85
N HIS A 266 7.45 12.48 -15.45
CA HIS A 266 6.13 12.67 -16.06
C HIS A 266 5.08 13.12 -15.04
N LEU A 267 5.07 12.51 -13.87
CA LEU A 267 4.18 12.88 -12.76
C LEU A 267 4.48 14.31 -12.24
N ARG A 268 5.76 14.67 -12.14
CA ARG A 268 6.17 16.03 -11.73
C ARG A 268 5.61 17.09 -12.68
N ARG A 269 5.72 16.87 -13.99
CA ARG A 269 5.16 17.77 -15.02
C ARG A 269 3.64 17.83 -14.93
N ALA A 270 2.98 16.69 -14.83
CA ALA A 270 1.53 16.65 -14.70
C ALA A 270 1.00 17.42 -13.49
N LYS A 271 1.66 17.29 -12.32
CA LYS A 271 1.33 18.08 -11.13
C LYS A 271 1.57 19.58 -11.33
N ALA A 272 2.68 19.95 -11.97
CA ALA A 272 2.97 21.35 -12.30
C ALA A 272 1.93 21.94 -13.27
N ASP A 273 1.39 21.13 -14.17
CA ASP A 273 0.29 21.48 -15.07
C ASP A 273 -1.09 21.51 -14.40
N GLY A 274 -1.18 21.22 -13.10
CA GLY A 274 -2.43 21.26 -12.32
C GLY A 274 -3.34 20.04 -12.51
N VAL A 275 -2.83 18.92 -13.02
CA VAL A 275 -3.60 17.68 -13.10
C VAL A 275 -3.80 17.10 -11.69
N ASP A 276 -5.02 16.70 -11.34
CA ASP A 276 -5.30 15.99 -10.07
C ASP A 276 -4.77 14.57 -10.14
N VAL A 277 -3.45 14.44 -10.03
CA VAL A 277 -2.74 13.17 -10.00
C VAL A 277 -1.96 12.99 -8.71
N THR A 278 -2.11 11.83 -8.09
CA THR A 278 -1.25 11.37 -6.98
C THR A 278 -0.50 10.11 -7.42
N ALA A 279 0.59 9.80 -6.74
CA ALA A 279 1.39 8.62 -7.02
C ALA A 279 2.01 8.04 -5.74
N GLU A 280 2.11 6.72 -5.69
CA GLU A 280 2.82 6.01 -4.64
C GLU A 280 4.03 5.26 -5.20
N THR A 281 4.98 4.96 -4.33
CA THR A 281 6.07 4.05 -4.61
C THR A 281 6.15 2.98 -3.53
N CYS A 282 6.98 1.96 -3.76
CA CYS A 282 7.12 0.85 -2.83
C CYS A 282 8.48 0.81 -2.15
N THR A 283 8.50 0.28 -0.92
CA THR A 283 9.74 0.11 -0.16
C THR A 283 10.79 -0.72 -0.90
N HIS A 284 10.40 -1.67 -1.72
CA HIS A 284 11.33 -2.47 -2.51
C HIS A 284 12.01 -1.65 -3.61
N TYR A 285 11.35 -0.66 -4.24
CA TYR A 285 12.00 0.26 -5.20
C TYR A 285 12.95 1.25 -4.51
N LEU A 286 12.70 1.57 -3.24
CA LEU A 286 13.59 2.40 -2.43
C LEU A 286 14.83 1.65 -1.95
N THR A 287 14.76 0.32 -1.89
CA THR A 287 15.81 -0.52 -1.27
C THR A 287 16.68 -1.22 -2.30
N PHE A 288 16.04 -1.90 -3.26
CA PHE A 288 16.73 -2.82 -4.19
C PHE A 288 16.95 -2.20 -5.57
N THR A 289 17.84 -2.82 -6.31
CA THR A 289 18.16 -2.50 -7.71
C THR A 289 18.08 -3.77 -8.56
N ASP A 290 18.17 -3.61 -9.87
CA ASP A 290 18.30 -4.71 -10.81
C ASP A 290 19.49 -5.65 -10.51
N ARG A 291 20.56 -5.13 -9.89
CA ARG A 291 21.71 -5.93 -9.47
C ARG A 291 21.33 -6.93 -8.36
N ASP A 292 20.56 -6.47 -7.39
CA ASP A 292 20.04 -7.31 -6.31
C ASP A 292 19.07 -8.34 -6.87
N ALA A 293 18.16 -7.92 -7.74
CA ALA A 293 17.19 -8.77 -8.37
C ALA A 293 17.81 -9.85 -9.27
N ARG A 294 18.87 -9.52 -10.03
CA ARG A 294 19.66 -10.50 -10.80
C ARG A 294 20.32 -11.55 -9.90
N ARG A 295 20.83 -11.13 -8.74
CA ARG A 295 21.46 -12.04 -7.77
C ARG A 295 20.47 -13.00 -7.13
N CYS A 296 19.29 -12.51 -6.77
CA CYS A 296 18.25 -13.28 -6.07
C CYS A 296 17.31 -14.05 -7.01
N GLY A 297 17.26 -13.68 -8.30
CA GLY A 297 16.46 -14.38 -9.31
C GLY A 297 14.96 -14.23 -9.13
N ALA A 298 14.22 -15.32 -9.34
CA ALA A 298 12.75 -15.33 -9.37
C ALA A 298 12.10 -14.86 -8.06
N VAL A 299 12.78 -14.99 -6.91
CA VAL A 299 12.27 -14.53 -5.61
C VAL A 299 11.99 -13.02 -5.63
N MET A 300 12.80 -12.23 -6.36
CA MET A 300 12.64 -10.77 -6.49
C MET A 300 11.68 -10.34 -7.59
N LYS A 301 11.03 -11.28 -8.28
CA LYS A 301 10.07 -10.96 -9.33
C LYS A 301 8.86 -10.25 -8.76
N THR A 302 8.63 -9.02 -9.22
CA THR A 302 7.47 -8.18 -8.93
C THR A 302 7.09 -7.39 -10.18
N TYR A 303 5.88 -6.83 -10.23
CA TYR A 303 5.41 -6.00 -11.32
C TYR A 303 4.78 -4.70 -10.79
N PRO A 304 5.22 -3.55 -11.30
CA PRO A 304 6.38 -3.30 -12.17
C PRO A 304 7.69 -3.84 -11.60
N ILE A 305 8.67 -4.03 -12.48
CA ILE A 305 9.94 -4.66 -12.12
C ILE A 305 10.86 -3.71 -11.34
N ILE A 306 11.73 -4.28 -10.48
CA ILE A 306 12.80 -3.52 -9.83
C ILE A 306 13.84 -3.12 -10.87
N ARG A 307 14.14 -1.83 -10.96
CA ARG A 307 14.98 -1.22 -11.99
C ARG A 307 16.36 -0.82 -11.47
N THR A 308 17.01 0.08 -12.17
CA THR A 308 18.40 0.50 -11.94
C THR A 308 18.59 1.33 -10.66
N ALA A 309 19.86 1.53 -10.28
CA ALA A 309 20.21 2.44 -9.19
C ALA A 309 19.83 3.92 -9.50
N ALA A 310 19.83 4.31 -10.79
CA ALA A 310 19.41 5.64 -11.20
C ALA A 310 17.89 5.82 -11.00
N ASP A 311 17.08 4.81 -11.36
CA ASP A 311 15.64 4.82 -11.09
C ASP A 311 15.36 4.92 -9.59
N ARG A 312 16.03 4.11 -8.76
CA ARG A 312 15.92 4.19 -7.30
C ARG A 312 16.24 5.58 -6.77
N GLN A 313 17.29 6.23 -7.28
CA GLN A 313 17.64 7.59 -6.89
C GLN A 313 16.55 8.59 -7.26
N ALA A 314 16.00 8.50 -8.47
CA ALA A 314 14.90 9.36 -8.91
C ALA A 314 13.64 9.17 -8.07
N VAL A 315 13.32 7.93 -7.68
CA VAL A 315 12.21 7.62 -6.78
C VAL A 315 12.42 8.26 -5.39
N TRP A 316 13.63 8.18 -4.81
CA TRP A 316 13.96 8.88 -3.57
C TRP A 316 13.82 10.40 -3.68
N GLN A 317 14.26 10.99 -4.80
CA GLN A 317 14.09 12.42 -5.07
C GLN A 317 12.61 12.80 -5.19
N GLY A 318 11.81 11.99 -5.88
CA GLY A 318 10.37 12.18 -6.01
C GLY A 318 9.63 12.14 -4.66
N LEU A 319 10.09 11.30 -3.73
CA LEU A 319 9.58 11.32 -2.35
C LEU A 319 10.02 12.58 -1.59
N ALA A 320 11.24 13.04 -1.77
CA ALA A 320 11.76 14.19 -1.06
C ALA A 320 11.05 15.48 -1.49
N ASP A 321 10.83 15.66 -2.81
CA ASP A 321 10.24 16.89 -3.38
C ASP A 321 8.70 16.88 -3.42
N GLY A 322 8.05 15.77 -3.09
CA GLY A 322 6.58 15.66 -3.07
C GLY A 322 5.95 15.25 -4.41
N THR A 323 6.73 14.90 -5.41
CA THR A 323 6.23 14.33 -6.66
C THR A 323 5.53 13.00 -6.42
N LEU A 324 6.13 12.14 -5.56
CA LEU A 324 5.51 10.95 -5.02
C LEU A 324 4.88 11.29 -3.66
N ASP A 325 3.61 10.98 -3.53
CA ASP A 325 2.78 11.43 -2.40
C ASP A 325 3.00 10.59 -1.15
N TRP A 326 3.15 9.27 -1.31
CA TRP A 326 3.37 8.34 -0.20
C TRP A 326 4.12 7.08 -0.60
N VAL A 327 4.44 6.27 0.41
CA VAL A 327 5.08 4.97 0.27
C VAL A 327 4.13 3.89 0.74
N CYS A 328 4.03 2.82 -0.03
CA CYS A 328 3.34 1.58 0.32
C CYS A 328 4.31 0.38 0.29
N SER A 329 3.81 -0.78 0.61
CA SER A 329 4.59 -2.02 0.53
C SER A 329 4.33 -2.82 -0.74
N ASP A 330 3.17 -2.65 -1.37
CA ASP A 330 2.62 -3.58 -2.36
C ASP A 330 2.78 -5.03 -1.86
N HIS A 331 2.33 -5.25 -0.62
CA HIS A 331 2.41 -6.57 0.00
C HIS A 331 1.61 -7.58 -0.80
N ALA A 332 2.31 -8.37 -1.60
CA ALA A 332 1.74 -9.36 -2.51
C ALA A 332 2.37 -10.73 -2.28
N PRO A 333 2.07 -11.38 -1.15
CA PRO A 333 2.73 -12.61 -0.72
C PRO A 333 2.38 -13.80 -1.60
N HIS A 334 3.35 -14.68 -1.76
CA HIS A 334 3.23 -16.00 -2.35
C HIS A 334 3.97 -17.00 -1.48
N THR A 335 3.67 -18.29 -1.61
CA THR A 335 4.39 -19.29 -0.83
C THR A 335 5.86 -19.37 -1.25
N CYS A 336 6.73 -19.81 -0.33
CA CYS A 336 8.15 -20.00 -0.63
C CYS A 336 8.33 -20.97 -1.82
N GLU A 337 7.52 -22.03 -1.88
CA GLU A 337 7.52 -23.00 -2.98
C GLU A 337 7.19 -22.36 -4.32
N GLU A 338 6.16 -21.52 -4.39
CA GLU A 338 5.78 -20.81 -5.62
C GLU A 338 6.89 -19.89 -6.11
N LYS A 339 7.57 -19.19 -5.20
CA LYS A 339 8.68 -18.26 -5.54
C LYS A 339 9.95 -18.97 -6.01
N HIS A 340 10.10 -20.27 -5.72
CA HIS A 340 11.24 -21.09 -6.16
C HIS A 340 10.94 -21.95 -7.41
N ARG A 341 9.80 -21.74 -8.08
CA ARG A 341 9.52 -22.33 -9.40
C ARG A 341 10.47 -21.79 -10.47
N SER A 342 10.35 -22.32 -11.68
CA SER A 342 11.10 -21.78 -12.82
C SER A 342 10.87 -20.26 -12.95
N PHE A 343 11.83 -19.56 -13.53
CA PHE A 343 11.79 -18.09 -13.52
C PHE A 343 10.47 -17.51 -14.08
N TRP A 344 9.96 -18.06 -15.16
CA TRP A 344 8.72 -17.56 -15.77
C TRP A 344 7.46 -18.03 -15.03
N ASP A 345 7.49 -19.19 -14.38
CA ASP A 345 6.35 -19.76 -13.66
C ASP A 345 6.25 -19.19 -12.21
N ALA A 346 7.32 -18.68 -11.66
CA ALA A 346 7.30 -18.02 -10.37
C ALA A 346 6.39 -16.77 -10.44
N PRO A 347 5.41 -16.64 -9.54
CA PRO A 347 4.51 -15.49 -9.54
C PRO A 347 5.22 -14.21 -9.13
N ALA A 348 4.74 -13.06 -9.65
CA ALA A 348 5.21 -11.75 -9.24
C ALA A 348 4.54 -11.32 -7.92
N GLY A 349 5.33 -10.73 -7.03
CA GLY A 349 4.90 -10.20 -5.73
C GLY A 349 5.98 -10.36 -4.67
N ILE A 350 5.99 -9.44 -3.72
CA ILE A 350 6.95 -9.37 -2.61
C ILE A 350 6.20 -9.32 -1.28
N SER A 351 6.67 -10.06 -0.27
CA SER A 351 6.20 -9.96 1.11
C SER A 351 6.85 -8.73 1.77
N GLY A 352 6.28 -7.55 1.56
CA GLY A 352 6.90 -6.25 1.82
C GLY A 352 6.40 -5.48 3.04
N ILE A 353 5.22 -5.79 3.59
CA ILE A 353 4.55 -4.95 4.60
C ILE A 353 5.40 -4.75 5.87
N GLU A 354 6.09 -5.78 6.33
CA GLU A 354 6.96 -5.70 7.51
C GLU A 354 8.27 -4.95 7.25
N GLY A 355 8.55 -4.58 5.98
CA GLY A 355 9.65 -3.72 5.57
C GLY A 355 9.32 -2.22 5.57
N LEU A 356 8.04 -1.81 5.71
CA LEU A 356 7.64 -0.43 5.52
C LEU A 356 8.32 0.52 6.51
N SER A 357 8.05 0.40 7.79
CA SER A 357 8.68 1.27 8.79
C SER A 357 10.19 1.06 8.94
N PRO A 358 10.76 -0.17 8.88
CA PRO A 358 12.20 -0.35 8.94
C PRO A 358 12.99 0.43 7.87
N VAL A 359 12.54 0.38 6.63
CA VAL A 359 13.18 1.10 5.51
C VAL A 359 13.14 2.61 5.74
N LEU A 360 11.97 3.15 6.11
CA LEU A 360 11.78 4.59 6.26
C LEU A 360 12.47 5.15 7.52
N LEU A 361 12.43 4.45 8.65
CA LEU A 361 13.13 4.88 9.87
C LEU A 361 14.65 4.82 9.68
N THR A 362 15.15 3.83 8.95
CA THR A 362 16.57 3.78 8.58
C THR A 362 16.94 4.93 7.64
N ALA A 363 16.05 5.35 6.74
CA ALA A 363 16.26 6.53 5.90
C ALA A 363 16.34 7.82 6.73
N VAL A 364 15.55 7.94 7.78
CA VAL A 364 15.67 9.06 8.74
C VAL A 364 17.03 9.03 9.44
N HIS A 365 17.47 7.87 9.93
CA HIS A 365 18.78 7.73 10.58
C HIS A 365 19.94 8.11 9.63
N ARG A 366 19.79 7.85 8.33
CA ARG A 366 20.77 8.22 7.29
C ARG A 366 20.65 9.67 6.81
N GLY A 367 19.71 10.45 7.34
CA GLY A 367 19.47 11.84 6.92
C GLY A 367 18.82 12.02 5.54
N LEU A 368 18.25 10.95 4.98
CA LEU A 368 17.52 11.02 3.70
C LEU A 368 16.09 11.54 3.88
N LEU A 369 15.50 11.37 5.05
CA LEU A 369 14.17 11.84 5.41
C LEU A 369 14.20 12.49 6.81
N THR A 370 13.15 13.26 7.13
CA THR A 370 12.84 13.69 8.49
C THR A 370 11.64 12.91 9.04
N LEU A 371 11.46 12.83 10.35
CA LEU A 371 10.29 12.18 10.94
C LEU A 371 8.96 12.84 10.52
N PRO A 372 8.84 14.20 10.43
CA PRO A 372 7.65 14.82 9.85
C PRO A 372 7.39 14.40 8.40
N ARG A 373 8.44 14.23 7.57
CA ARG A 373 8.25 13.71 6.22
C ARG A 373 7.77 12.26 6.23
N VAL A 374 8.26 11.42 7.15
CA VAL A 374 7.72 10.05 7.33
C VAL A 374 6.24 10.11 7.70
N ALA A 375 5.82 10.94 8.66
CA ALA A 375 4.40 11.10 9.02
C ALA A 375 3.56 11.56 7.83
N ALA A 376 4.09 12.45 6.97
CA ALA A 376 3.43 12.88 5.74
C ALA A 376 3.21 11.71 4.76
N ILE A 377 4.29 11.00 4.40
CA ILE A 377 4.27 9.98 3.33
C ILE A 377 3.77 8.60 3.77
N THR A 378 3.54 8.37 5.06
CA THR A 378 2.95 7.11 5.56
C THR A 378 1.58 7.29 6.18
N SER A 379 1.11 8.52 6.37
CA SER A 379 -0.14 8.73 7.11
C SER A 379 -0.95 9.90 6.54
N ALA A 380 -0.47 11.14 6.67
CA ALA A 380 -1.27 12.34 6.42
C ALA A 380 -1.70 12.48 4.95
N ASN A 381 -0.79 12.22 3.99
CA ASN A 381 -1.06 12.41 2.56
C ASN A 381 -2.13 11.43 2.06
N ALA A 382 -2.01 10.14 2.39
CA ALA A 382 -3.01 9.14 2.06
C ALA A 382 -4.36 9.46 2.73
N ALA A 383 -4.34 9.84 4.02
CA ALA A 383 -5.56 10.21 4.75
C ALA A 383 -6.30 11.38 4.08
N ARG A 384 -5.60 12.43 3.63
CA ARG A 384 -6.18 13.57 2.91
C ARG A 384 -6.74 13.15 1.56
N THR A 385 -5.96 12.41 0.80
CA THR A 385 -6.34 11.98 -0.56
C THR A 385 -7.59 11.13 -0.57
N PHE A 386 -7.74 10.24 0.40
CA PHE A 386 -8.84 9.31 0.47
C PHE A 386 -9.96 9.70 1.45
N GLY A 387 -9.98 10.95 1.94
CA GLY A 387 -11.07 11.49 2.76
C GLY A 387 -11.13 10.96 4.19
N LEU A 388 -10.04 10.39 4.70
CA LEU A 388 -9.94 9.91 6.08
C LEU A 388 -9.42 10.99 7.05
N TYR A 389 -8.79 12.03 6.53
CA TYR A 389 -8.31 13.15 7.34
C TYR A 389 -9.46 14.08 7.75
N PRO A 390 -9.50 14.57 8.99
CA PRO A 390 -8.54 14.46 10.08
C PRO A 390 -8.81 13.33 11.08
N ARG A 391 -9.72 12.43 10.78
CA ARG A 391 -10.01 11.28 11.63
C ARG A 391 -8.77 10.40 11.79
N LYS A 392 -8.05 10.15 10.68
CA LYS A 392 -6.80 9.38 10.57
C LYS A 392 -5.67 10.27 10.07
N GLY A 393 -4.42 9.83 10.24
CA GLY A 393 -3.25 10.46 9.64
C GLY A 393 -2.69 11.67 10.38
N VAL A 394 -3.16 11.97 11.60
CA VAL A 394 -2.71 13.10 12.41
C VAL A 394 -2.93 12.84 13.90
N ILE A 395 -2.05 13.38 14.76
CA ILE A 395 -2.21 13.35 16.22
C ILE A 395 -2.71 14.72 16.67
N ARG A 396 -4.02 14.85 16.88
CA ARG A 396 -4.66 16.07 17.36
C ARG A 396 -5.99 15.77 18.05
N PRO A 397 -6.51 16.67 18.92
CA PRO A 397 -7.82 16.47 19.54
C PRO A 397 -8.92 16.18 18.51
N GLY A 398 -9.71 15.13 18.77
CA GLY A 398 -10.80 14.64 17.90
C GLY A 398 -10.40 13.57 16.90
N ALA A 399 -9.11 13.39 16.58
CA ALA A 399 -8.64 12.28 15.75
C ALA A 399 -8.78 10.94 16.48
N ASP A 400 -8.89 9.84 15.76
CA ASP A 400 -8.77 8.51 16.34
C ASP A 400 -7.37 8.39 16.98
N ALA A 401 -7.27 7.76 18.14
CA ALA A 401 -6.00 7.57 18.83
C ALA A 401 -5.20 6.39 18.22
N ASP A 402 -4.82 6.58 16.94
CA ASP A 402 -4.02 5.67 16.16
C ASP A 402 -2.58 6.15 16.17
N LEU A 403 -1.70 5.38 16.83
CA LEU A 403 -0.36 5.85 17.14
C LEU A 403 0.67 4.75 16.91
N ALA A 404 1.85 5.15 16.43
CA ALA A 404 3.05 4.32 16.37
C ALA A 404 4.14 4.94 17.24
N ILE A 405 4.51 4.27 18.34
CA ILE A 405 5.60 4.70 19.22
C ILE A 405 6.90 4.11 18.69
N VAL A 406 7.88 4.98 18.42
CA VAL A 406 9.12 4.65 17.75
C VAL A 406 10.33 4.91 18.65
N ASP A 407 11.21 3.92 18.73
CA ASP A 407 12.54 4.05 19.30
C ASP A 407 13.57 4.20 18.16
N MET A 408 14.07 5.43 17.95
CA MET A 408 15.06 5.72 16.91
C MET A 408 16.48 5.26 17.25
N SER A 409 16.74 4.89 18.51
CA SER A 409 18.03 4.37 18.97
C SER A 409 18.20 2.87 18.71
N ALA A 410 17.11 2.16 18.50
CA ALA A 410 17.10 0.72 18.32
C ALA A 410 17.77 0.33 17.00
N ALA A 411 18.69 -0.63 17.05
CA ALA A 411 19.33 -1.29 15.91
C ALA A 411 19.00 -2.77 15.93
N TYR A 412 18.65 -3.35 14.79
CA TYR A 412 18.34 -4.78 14.71
C TYR A 412 18.52 -5.33 13.29
N THR A 413 18.62 -6.66 13.20
CA THR A 413 18.62 -7.37 11.93
C THR A 413 17.23 -7.94 11.66
N PHE A 414 16.68 -7.68 10.47
CA PHE A 414 15.41 -8.26 10.04
C PHE A 414 15.57 -9.78 9.88
N ARG A 415 14.59 -10.53 10.37
CA ARG A 415 14.59 -11.99 10.33
C ARG A 415 13.24 -12.50 9.85
N GLN A 416 13.23 -13.14 8.68
CA GLN A 416 12.01 -13.63 8.04
C GLN A 416 11.26 -14.68 8.88
N GLU A 417 11.95 -15.47 9.69
CA GLU A 417 11.32 -16.43 10.60
C GLU A 417 10.45 -15.78 11.69
N LYS A 418 10.66 -14.48 11.97
CA LYS A 418 9.90 -13.70 12.93
C LYS A 418 8.70 -12.96 12.32
N MET A 419 8.52 -13.04 11.00
CA MET A 419 7.42 -12.37 10.32
C MET A 419 6.06 -12.91 10.76
N TYR A 420 5.08 -12.04 10.78
CA TYR A 420 3.67 -12.39 10.97
C TYR A 420 3.02 -12.86 9.68
N SER A 421 3.44 -12.31 8.51
CA SER A 421 2.99 -12.80 7.21
C SER A 421 3.21 -14.32 7.08
N LYS A 422 2.22 -15.02 6.54
CA LYS A 422 2.28 -16.47 6.28
C LYS A 422 3.36 -16.85 5.27
N ALA A 423 3.74 -15.94 4.40
CA ALA A 423 4.77 -16.20 3.39
C ALA A 423 6.10 -16.63 4.01
N LYS A 424 6.44 -16.13 5.20
CA LYS A 424 7.68 -16.46 5.94
C LYS A 424 8.96 -16.32 5.11
N TRP A 425 8.93 -15.45 4.10
CA TRP A 425 10.09 -15.03 3.32
C TRP A 425 9.99 -13.54 2.99
N SER A 426 11.13 -12.90 2.91
CA SER A 426 11.20 -11.48 2.54
C SER A 426 12.56 -11.15 1.94
N PRO A 427 12.64 -10.25 0.95
CA PRO A 427 13.91 -9.79 0.41
C PRO A 427 14.71 -8.97 1.43
N TYR A 428 14.11 -8.56 2.53
CA TYR A 428 14.77 -7.80 3.60
C TYR A 428 15.49 -8.70 4.61
N ASP A 429 15.39 -10.03 4.50
CA ASP A 429 16.03 -10.96 5.44
C ASP A 429 17.53 -10.72 5.54
N GLY A 430 18.05 -10.72 6.76
CA GLY A 430 19.47 -10.45 7.05
C GLY A 430 19.87 -8.98 6.97
N MET A 431 19.02 -8.06 6.53
CA MET A 431 19.33 -6.63 6.49
C MET A 431 19.31 -6.01 7.88
N SER A 432 20.24 -5.07 8.13
CA SER A 432 20.28 -4.29 9.36
C SER A 432 19.50 -3.00 9.21
N PHE A 433 18.66 -2.70 10.20
CA PHE A 433 17.83 -1.52 10.26
C PHE A 433 18.06 -0.70 11.53
N GLN A 434 17.78 0.60 11.42
CA GLN A 434 17.86 1.58 12.51
C GLN A 434 16.47 2.20 12.72
N GLY A 435 16.10 2.35 14.00
CA GLY A 435 14.74 2.75 14.38
C GLY A 435 13.77 1.58 14.35
N ARG A 436 12.92 1.49 15.37
CA ARG A 436 11.94 0.40 15.51
C ARG A 436 10.64 0.92 16.10
N VAL A 437 9.51 0.47 15.56
CA VAL A 437 8.22 0.62 16.23
C VAL A 437 8.19 -0.31 17.44
N VAL A 438 7.98 0.24 18.62
CA VAL A 438 7.94 -0.51 19.88
C VAL A 438 6.53 -0.70 20.39
N GLU A 439 5.59 0.15 20.00
CA GLU A 439 4.18 -0.03 20.29
C GLU A 439 3.32 0.53 19.17
N THR A 440 2.27 -0.22 18.80
CA THR A 440 1.22 0.20 17.87
C THR A 440 -0.10 0.25 18.62
N ILE A 441 -0.79 1.37 18.51
CA ILE A 441 -2.04 1.67 19.20
C ILE A 441 -3.10 1.99 18.16
N LEU A 442 -4.22 1.27 18.19
CA LEU A 442 -5.38 1.47 17.35
C LEU A 442 -6.55 1.94 18.21
N ARG A 443 -7.05 3.14 17.95
CA ARG A 443 -8.12 3.76 18.73
C ARG A 443 -7.91 3.61 20.26
N GLY A 444 -6.72 4.01 20.70
CA GLY A 444 -6.32 4.01 22.13
C GLY A 444 -5.95 2.64 22.70
N ARG A 445 -6.17 1.52 21.99
CA ARG A 445 -5.86 0.17 22.44
C ARG A 445 -4.59 -0.35 21.77
N THR A 446 -3.71 -0.97 22.54
CA THR A 446 -2.50 -1.60 22.02
C THR A 446 -2.84 -2.79 21.13
N THR A 447 -2.31 -2.82 19.91
CA THR A 447 -2.37 -3.97 18.99
C THR A 447 -1.03 -4.71 18.92
N MET A 448 0.09 -4.00 19.13
CA MET A 448 1.43 -4.59 19.20
C MET A 448 2.25 -3.88 20.29
N ARG A 449 3.04 -4.65 21.04
CA ARG A 449 4.01 -4.12 22.01
C ARG A 449 5.28 -4.97 21.98
N ASP A 450 6.44 -4.32 21.88
CA ASP A 450 7.78 -4.92 21.86
C ASP A 450 7.95 -6.06 20.82
N GLY A 451 7.34 -5.87 19.64
CA GLY A 451 7.37 -6.83 18.54
C GLY A 451 6.40 -8.00 18.67
N ARG A 452 5.55 -8.00 19.72
CA ARG A 452 4.50 -9.00 19.91
C ARG A 452 3.13 -8.40 19.57
N VAL A 453 2.50 -8.90 18.53
CA VAL A 453 1.11 -8.57 18.20
C VAL A 453 0.17 -9.25 19.18
N LEU A 454 -0.78 -8.50 19.71
CA LEU A 454 -1.78 -9.00 20.65
C LEU A 454 -2.87 -9.77 19.91
N PRO A 455 -3.51 -10.78 20.55
CA PRO A 455 -4.41 -11.69 19.85
C PRO A 455 -5.75 -11.08 19.43
N ASP A 456 -6.15 -9.97 20.06
CA ASP A 456 -7.44 -9.34 19.83
C ASP A 456 -7.52 -8.67 18.45
N CYS A 457 -8.54 -9.05 17.71
CA CYS A 457 -8.88 -8.43 16.43
C CYS A 457 -10.08 -7.51 16.65
N PHE A 458 -9.88 -6.20 16.50
CA PHE A 458 -10.93 -5.20 16.66
C PHE A 458 -10.88 -4.08 15.61
N GLY A 459 -10.14 -4.32 14.53
CA GLY A 459 -10.14 -3.46 13.35
C GLY A 459 -11.52 -3.36 12.72
N GLN A 460 -11.81 -2.24 12.07
CA GLN A 460 -13.11 -1.93 11.52
C GLN A 460 -12.99 -1.50 10.07
N PHE A 461 -14.00 -1.87 9.28
CA PHE A 461 -14.17 -1.31 7.94
C PHE A 461 -14.44 0.20 8.04
N LEU A 462 -13.73 0.96 7.25
CA LEU A 462 -13.88 2.41 7.11
C LEU A 462 -14.52 2.71 5.74
N PRO A 463 -15.85 2.76 5.65
CA PRO A 463 -16.49 3.13 4.40
C PRO A 463 -16.13 4.58 4.06
N VAL A 464 -15.73 4.82 2.81
CA VAL A 464 -15.49 6.16 2.29
C VAL A 464 -16.65 6.51 1.36
N CYS A 465 -17.55 7.38 1.81
CA CYS A 465 -18.64 7.88 0.99
C CYS A 465 -18.19 9.12 0.21
N THR A 466 -18.60 9.24 -1.04
CA THR A 466 -18.49 10.50 -1.79
C THR A 466 -19.47 11.50 -1.19
N LYS A 467 -18.97 12.72 -0.94
CA LYS A 467 -19.84 13.83 -0.47
C LYS A 467 -20.76 14.34 -1.58
#